data_aeff1625c69bd35de920c0c7ef6cc9cd
#
_entry.id   aeff1625c69bd35de920c0c7ef6cc9cd
#
_cell.length_a   1.000
_cell.length_b   1.000
_cell.length_c   1.000
_cell.angle_alpha   90.00
_cell.angle_beta   90.00
_cell.angle_gamma   90.00
#
_symmetry.space_group_name_H-M   'P 1'
#
loop_
_entity.id
_entity.type
_entity.pdbx_description
1 polymer ?
#
loop_
_entity_poly.entity_id
_entity_poly.type
_entity_poly.pdbx_seq_one_letter_code
_entity_poly.pdbx_strand_id
1 'polypeptide(L)'
;WQDCLSLLLMEPGDVGRMIEKNFGGVRIDGTNATIIGAGDGNFIADRNGIARVWMDHALWPQMTTKLYIDQTGDVEILNRQAPYFKDAQAVRGTQIDAEYQPEQGGWQRTSQGEVYTGTILEHLLIEQLAAFYEVGEHNICRLRGADWNDALDMAAERGESVAFTCAYAGNLRELAGMIRLLEKTTGSK
;
A
#
# COMPACT_ATOMS: atom_id res chain seq x y z
N TRP A 1 5.29 7.94 -2.67
CA TRP A 1 3.87 8.26 -2.94
C TRP A 1 3.60 9.77 -2.90
N GLN A 2 4.02 10.46 -1.86
CA GLN A 2 3.79 11.91 -1.72
C GLN A 2 4.44 12.72 -2.85
N ASP A 3 5.59 12.31 -3.34
CA ASP A 3 6.28 12.96 -4.47
C ASP A 3 5.41 12.97 -5.73
N CYS A 4 4.62 11.89 -5.95
CA CYS A 4 3.67 11.83 -7.05
C CYS A 4 2.62 12.95 -7.00
N LEU A 5 2.23 13.42 -5.80
CA LEU A 5 1.25 14.49 -5.66
C LEU A 5 1.74 15.82 -6.22
N SER A 6 3.03 16.13 -6.00
CA SER A 6 3.64 17.32 -6.59
C SER A 6 3.76 17.20 -8.11
N LEU A 7 4.10 16.00 -8.61
CA LEU A 7 4.22 15.74 -10.04
C LEU A 7 2.88 15.79 -10.77
N LEU A 8 1.78 15.44 -10.12
CA LEU A 8 0.43 15.57 -10.70
C LEU A 8 0.11 16.99 -11.15
N LEU A 9 0.67 18.01 -10.50
CA LEU A 9 0.49 19.41 -10.88
C LEU A 9 1.41 19.83 -12.03
N MET A 10 2.54 19.15 -12.21
CA MET A 10 3.59 19.55 -13.15
C MET A 10 3.63 18.68 -14.41
N GLU A 11 3.55 17.37 -14.26
CA GLU A 11 3.71 16.40 -15.34
C GLU A 11 2.83 15.15 -15.08
N PRO A 12 1.49 15.28 -15.17
CA PRO A 12 0.57 14.19 -14.82
C PRO A 12 0.73 12.94 -15.71
N GLY A 13 1.27 13.10 -16.94
CA GLY A 13 1.46 12.00 -17.87
C GLY A 13 2.38 10.89 -17.38
N ASP A 14 3.41 11.21 -16.60
CA ASP A 14 4.34 10.24 -16.06
C ASP A 14 3.87 9.62 -14.73
N VAL A 15 2.96 10.27 -14.03
CA VAL A 15 2.52 9.84 -12.70
C VAL A 15 1.80 8.50 -12.74
N GLY A 16 1.00 8.22 -13.75
CA GLY A 16 0.31 6.93 -13.90
C GLY A 16 1.30 5.75 -13.92
N ARG A 17 2.41 5.89 -14.66
CA ARG A 17 3.48 4.89 -14.70
C ARG A 17 4.20 4.76 -13.36
N MET A 18 4.43 5.88 -12.64
CA MET A 18 5.03 5.85 -11.31
C MET A 18 4.14 5.13 -10.31
N ILE A 19 2.84 5.42 -10.32
CA ILE A 19 1.85 4.74 -9.48
C ILE A 19 1.90 3.23 -9.71
N GLU A 20 1.81 2.79 -10.98
CA GLU A 20 1.85 1.39 -11.36
C GLU A 20 3.10 0.67 -10.81
N LYS A 21 4.27 1.30 -10.97
CA LYS A 21 5.54 0.77 -10.46
C LYS A 21 5.58 0.73 -8.93
N ASN A 22 5.08 1.77 -8.28
CA ASN A 22 5.11 1.90 -6.83
C ASN A 22 4.24 0.85 -6.13
N PHE A 23 3.16 0.38 -6.77
CA PHE A 23 2.37 -0.73 -6.24
C PHE A 23 3.15 -2.04 -6.12
N GLY A 24 4.22 -2.22 -6.90
CA GLY A 24 5.15 -3.33 -6.71
C GLY A 24 5.82 -3.36 -5.33
N GLY A 25 5.77 -2.30 -4.54
CA GLY A 25 6.25 -2.24 -3.16
C GLY A 25 5.22 -2.66 -2.09
N VAL A 26 4.02 -3.02 -2.48
CA VAL A 26 2.97 -3.50 -1.58
C VAL A 26 3.13 -5.01 -1.35
N ARG A 27 3.05 -5.47 -0.09
CA ARG A 27 3.05 -6.90 0.26
C ARG A 27 1.65 -7.49 0.19
N ILE A 28 1.58 -8.80 0.02
CA ILE A 28 0.32 -9.54 -0.02
C ILE A 28 -0.52 -9.42 1.26
N ASP A 29 0.05 -8.96 2.35
CA ASP A 29 -0.63 -8.70 3.62
C ASP A 29 -1.10 -7.24 3.78
N GLY A 30 -1.00 -6.43 2.73
CA GLY A 30 -1.41 -5.03 2.70
C GLY A 30 -0.45 -4.05 3.37
N THR A 31 0.77 -4.49 3.72
CA THR A 31 1.83 -3.60 4.19
C THR A 31 2.71 -3.14 3.03
N ASN A 32 3.47 -2.08 3.23
CA ASN A 32 4.32 -1.50 2.20
C ASN A 32 5.81 -1.63 2.54
N ALA A 33 6.64 -1.71 1.51
CA ALA A 33 8.05 -1.39 1.65
C ALA A 33 8.21 0.07 2.09
N THR A 34 9.15 0.33 2.99
CA THR A 34 9.36 1.68 3.54
C THR A 34 10.01 2.61 2.53
N ILE A 35 10.86 2.09 1.66
CA ILE A 35 11.64 2.89 0.72
C ILE A 35 11.42 2.38 -0.70
N ILE A 36 11.10 3.30 -1.61
CA ILE A 36 11.09 3.09 -3.05
C ILE A 36 12.42 3.61 -3.59
N GLY A 37 13.24 2.72 -4.13
CA GLY A 37 14.54 3.07 -4.71
C GLY A 37 14.45 3.67 -6.11
N ALA A 38 15.58 4.13 -6.63
CA ALA A 38 15.64 4.81 -7.93
C ALA A 38 15.43 3.88 -9.14
N GLY A 39 15.71 2.60 -9.00
CA GLY A 39 15.52 1.60 -10.06
C GLY A 39 14.15 0.95 -10.00
N ASP A 40 13.65 0.49 -11.15
CA ASP A 40 12.39 -0.25 -11.23
C ASP A 40 12.47 -1.55 -10.40
N GLY A 41 11.47 -1.75 -9.53
CA GLY A 41 11.43 -2.91 -8.65
C GLY A 41 12.40 -2.86 -7.46
N ASN A 42 13.11 -1.76 -7.28
CA ASN A 42 14.02 -1.60 -6.15
C ASN A 42 13.24 -1.08 -4.93
N PHE A 43 12.80 -2.02 -4.10
CA PHE A 43 12.10 -1.73 -2.85
C PHE A 43 12.94 -2.21 -1.66
N ILE A 44 12.96 -1.40 -0.60
CA ILE A 44 13.66 -1.73 0.64
C ILE A 44 12.64 -1.77 1.76
N ALA A 45 12.60 -2.90 2.46
CA ALA A 45 11.66 -3.16 3.54
C ALA A 45 11.70 -2.09 4.64
N ASP A 46 12.89 -1.87 5.16
CA ASP A 46 13.22 -0.82 6.12
C ASP A 46 14.74 -0.64 6.14
N ARG A 47 15.20 0.61 6.31
CA ARG A 47 16.65 0.91 6.32
C ARG A 47 17.42 0.23 7.46
N ASN A 48 16.73 -0.14 8.52
CA ASN A 48 17.32 -0.75 9.72
C ASN A 48 17.09 -2.26 9.79
N GLY A 49 16.43 -2.86 8.78
CA GLY A 49 16.07 -4.28 8.79
C GLY A 49 15.07 -4.67 9.89
N ILE A 50 14.33 -3.71 10.44
CA ILE A 50 13.38 -3.92 11.52
C ILE A 50 12.03 -4.29 10.92
N ALA A 51 11.46 -5.41 11.37
CA ALA A 51 10.10 -5.78 11.00
C ALA A 51 9.11 -4.88 11.73
N ARG A 52 8.35 -4.07 10.99
CA ARG A 52 7.31 -3.20 11.52
C ARG A 52 6.30 -2.76 10.46
N VAL A 53 5.14 -2.35 10.93
CA VAL A 53 4.10 -1.74 10.12
C VAL A 53 4.05 -0.24 10.38
N TRP A 54 4.02 0.51 9.30
CA TRP A 54 3.74 1.95 9.30
C TRP A 54 2.29 2.15 8.90
N MET A 55 1.46 2.56 9.84
CA MET A 55 0.01 2.59 9.61
C MET A 55 -0.45 3.64 8.61
N ASP A 56 0.34 4.66 8.34
CA ASP A 56 0.04 5.67 7.32
C ASP A 56 0.44 5.24 5.89
N HIS A 57 1.30 4.23 5.74
CA HIS A 57 1.84 3.84 4.42
C HIS A 57 0.74 3.44 3.44
N ALA A 58 -0.27 2.72 3.87
CA ALA A 58 -1.39 2.30 3.01
C ALA A 58 -2.40 3.42 2.73
N LEU A 59 -2.33 4.56 3.42
CA LEU A 59 -3.18 5.72 3.12
C LEU A 59 -2.75 6.41 1.83
N TRP A 60 -1.44 6.54 1.61
CA TRP A 60 -0.88 7.32 0.51
C TRP A 60 -1.13 6.71 -0.87
N PRO A 61 -1.03 5.39 -1.10
CA PRO A 61 -1.38 4.76 -2.38
C PRO A 61 -2.79 5.10 -2.84
N GLN A 62 -3.77 4.97 -1.93
CA GLN A 62 -5.17 5.28 -2.21
C GLN A 62 -5.37 6.75 -2.55
N MET A 63 -4.84 7.66 -1.73
CA MET A 63 -4.97 9.10 -1.95
C MET A 63 -4.33 9.54 -3.26
N THR A 64 -3.11 9.03 -3.54
CA THR A 64 -2.39 9.37 -4.77
C THR A 64 -3.11 8.85 -6.01
N THR A 65 -3.57 7.60 -5.99
CA THR A 65 -4.31 7.00 -7.11
C THR A 65 -5.64 7.73 -7.35
N LYS A 66 -6.37 8.07 -6.28
CA LYS A 66 -7.62 8.83 -6.40
C LYS A 66 -7.38 10.20 -7.05
N LEU A 67 -6.38 10.96 -6.58
CA LEU A 67 -6.06 12.27 -7.14
C LEU A 67 -5.57 12.18 -8.60
N TYR A 68 -4.82 11.13 -8.94
CA TYR A 68 -4.44 10.87 -10.33
C TYR A 68 -5.67 10.65 -11.21
N ILE A 69 -6.61 9.81 -10.78
CA ILE A 69 -7.86 9.56 -11.53
C ILE A 69 -8.69 10.85 -11.66
N ASP A 70 -8.79 11.64 -10.59
CA ASP A 70 -9.53 12.91 -10.62
C ASP A 70 -8.90 13.91 -11.59
N GLN A 71 -7.57 13.94 -11.68
CA GLN A 71 -6.84 14.87 -12.54
C GLN A 71 -6.87 14.45 -14.02
N THR A 72 -6.78 13.15 -14.29
CA THR A 72 -6.56 12.63 -15.65
C THR A 72 -7.79 11.97 -16.26
N GLY A 73 -8.73 11.50 -15.45
CA GLY A 73 -9.86 10.67 -15.89
C GLY A 73 -9.48 9.21 -16.18
N ASP A 74 -8.21 8.81 -16.01
CA ASP A 74 -7.72 7.44 -16.29
C ASP A 74 -8.12 6.47 -15.16
N VAL A 75 -9.40 6.09 -15.14
CA VAL A 75 -9.90 5.09 -14.18
C VAL A 75 -9.42 3.67 -14.50
N GLU A 76 -9.01 3.40 -15.76
CA GLU A 76 -8.50 2.10 -16.18
C GLU A 76 -7.17 1.72 -15.51
N ILE A 77 -6.48 2.67 -14.89
CA ILE A 77 -5.31 2.38 -14.06
C ILE A 77 -5.62 1.30 -13.00
N LEU A 78 -6.86 1.25 -12.51
CA LEU A 78 -7.29 0.26 -11.51
C LEU A 78 -7.22 -1.19 -12.00
N ASN A 79 -7.29 -1.41 -13.31
CA ASN A 79 -7.20 -2.73 -13.95
C ASN A 79 -5.76 -3.14 -14.29
N ARG A 80 -4.79 -2.22 -14.21
CA ARG A 80 -3.39 -2.54 -14.49
C ARG A 80 -2.83 -3.48 -13.45
N GLN A 81 -1.90 -4.34 -13.90
CA GLN A 81 -1.29 -5.38 -13.07
C GLN A 81 0.01 -4.89 -12.45
N ALA A 82 0.20 -5.19 -11.18
CA ALA A 82 1.46 -5.00 -10.47
C ALA A 82 1.82 -6.26 -9.67
N PRO A 83 3.12 -6.58 -9.50
CA PRO A 83 3.55 -7.66 -8.63
C PRO A 83 3.39 -7.24 -7.16
N TYR A 84 3.41 -8.21 -6.25
CA TYR A 84 3.50 -7.97 -4.82
C TYR A 84 4.93 -8.09 -4.33
N PHE A 85 5.33 -7.18 -3.46
CA PHE A 85 6.64 -7.23 -2.82
C PHE A 85 6.74 -8.37 -1.83
N LYS A 86 7.91 -9.03 -1.79
CA LYS A 86 8.24 -10.06 -0.82
C LYS A 86 9.62 -9.81 -0.24
N ASP A 87 9.70 -9.83 1.07
CA ASP A 87 10.93 -9.80 1.86
C ASP A 87 10.78 -10.73 3.07
N ALA A 88 11.70 -10.64 4.03
CA ALA A 88 11.65 -11.44 5.24
C ALA A 88 10.55 -11.02 6.22
N GLN A 89 9.88 -9.89 6.03
CA GLN A 89 8.78 -9.50 6.91
C GLN A 89 7.53 -10.34 6.63
N ALA A 90 6.88 -10.79 7.69
CA ALA A 90 5.67 -11.58 7.62
C ALA A 90 4.66 -11.13 8.69
N VAL A 91 3.41 -11.54 8.51
CA VAL A 91 2.31 -11.28 9.43
C VAL A 91 2.25 -9.79 9.81
N ARG A 92 2.16 -8.94 8.79
CA ARG A 92 2.10 -7.48 8.95
C ARG A 92 3.21 -6.92 9.85
N GLY A 93 4.46 -7.34 9.60
CA GLY A 93 5.64 -6.85 10.31
C GLY A 93 5.75 -7.30 11.78
N THR A 94 5.00 -8.31 12.20
CA THR A 94 5.08 -8.85 13.56
C THR A 94 6.05 -10.04 13.68
N GLN A 95 6.43 -10.62 12.55
CA GLN A 95 7.32 -11.78 12.49
C GLN A 95 8.34 -11.61 11.36
N ILE A 96 9.43 -12.36 11.47
CA ILE A 96 10.42 -12.53 10.42
C ILE A 96 10.29 -13.96 9.87
N ASP A 97 10.16 -14.06 8.54
CA ASP A 97 10.20 -15.34 7.81
C ASP A 97 11.65 -15.83 7.75
N ALA A 98 11.98 -16.80 8.57
CA ALA A 98 13.33 -17.38 8.64
C ALA A 98 13.69 -18.22 7.39
N GLU A 99 12.71 -18.58 6.58
CA GLU A 99 12.91 -19.36 5.35
C GLU A 99 13.10 -18.46 4.12
N TYR A 100 12.88 -17.17 4.27
CA TYR A 100 13.07 -16.22 3.17
C TYR A 100 14.53 -16.16 2.74
N GLN A 101 14.74 -16.29 1.43
CA GLN A 101 16.07 -16.20 0.79
C GLN A 101 16.07 -15.03 -0.20
N PRO A 102 16.93 -14.01 0.00
CA PRO A 102 17.00 -12.83 -0.87
C PRO A 102 17.24 -13.17 -2.36
N GLU A 103 17.92 -14.28 -2.63
CA GLU A 103 18.23 -14.76 -3.98
C GLU A 103 16.99 -15.17 -4.78
N GLN A 104 15.87 -15.44 -4.11
CA GLN A 104 14.58 -15.74 -4.76
C GLN A 104 13.93 -14.50 -5.40
N GLY A 105 14.53 -13.32 -5.21
CA GLY A 105 14.02 -12.06 -5.69
C GLY A 105 12.97 -11.43 -4.75
N GLY A 106 12.71 -10.16 -4.95
CA GLY A 106 11.82 -9.35 -4.11
C GLY A 106 10.33 -9.45 -4.46
N TRP A 107 9.90 -10.54 -5.11
CA TRP A 107 8.51 -10.69 -5.55
C TRP A 107 7.81 -11.88 -4.94
N GLN A 108 6.55 -11.70 -4.55
CA GLN A 108 5.66 -12.79 -4.17
C GLN A 108 5.52 -13.78 -5.34
N ARG A 109 5.58 -15.08 -5.05
CA ARG A 109 5.45 -16.14 -6.05
C ARG A 109 4.25 -17.04 -5.77
N THR A 110 3.70 -17.62 -6.84
CA THR A 110 2.71 -18.69 -6.78
C THR A 110 3.38 -20.00 -6.34
N SER A 111 2.57 -21.02 -6.04
CA SER A 111 3.05 -22.36 -5.76
C SER A 111 3.81 -23.02 -6.93
N GLN A 112 3.65 -22.48 -8.14
CA GLN A 112 4.35 -22.92 -9.35
C GLN A 112 5.65 -22.16 -9.62
N GLY A 113 5.99 -21.18 -8.74
CA GLY A 113 7.22 -20.40 -8.84
C GLY A 113 7.10 -19.15 -9.73
N GLU A 114 5.95 -18.88 -10.34
CA GLU A 114 5.70 -17.68 -11.13
C GLU A 114 5.52 -16.46 -10.25
N VAL A 115 5.89 -15.27 -10.74
CA VAL A 115 5.62 -14.02 -10.02
C VAL A 115 4.11 -13.81 -9.94
N TYR A 116 3.59 -13.67 -8.72
CA TYR A 116 2.19 -13.35 -8.51
C TYR A 116 1.92 -11.86 -8.75
N THR A 117 0.92 -11.57 -9.57
CA THR A 117 0.46 -10.20 -9.85
C THR A 117 -1.01 -10.06 -9.52
N GLY A 118 -1.40 -8.87 -9.09
CA GLY A 118 -2.80 -8.50 -8.92
C GLY A 118 -3.07 -7.14 -9.55
N THR A 119 -4.34 -6.78 -9.71
CA THR A 119 -4.69 -5.44 -10.19
C THR A 119 -4.35 -4.37 -9.16
N ILE A 120 -4.17 -3.13 -9.61
CA ILE A 120 -4.03 -1.98 -8.68
C ILE A 120 -5.24 -1.89 -7.76
N LEU A 121 -6.44 -2.20 -8.25
CA LEU A 121 -7.63 -2.28 -7.41
C LEU A 121 -7.50 -3.32 -6.30
N GLU A 122 -6.95 -4.51 -6.60
CA GLU A 122 -6.69 -5.55 -5.59
C GLU A 122 -5.69 -5.08 -4.53
N HIS A 123 -4.60 -4.44 -4.95
CA HIS A 123 -3.63 -3.85 -4.02
C HIS A 123 -4.27 -2.83 -3.09
N LEU A 124 -5.06 -1.91 -3.64
CA LEU A 124 -5.79 -0.90 -2.84
C LEU A 124 -6.77 -1.55 -1.85
N LEU A 125 -7.52 -2.55 -2.30
CA LEU A 125 -8.47 -3.27 -1.44
C LEU A 125 -7.76 -3.94 -0.27
N ILE A 126 -6.67 -4.67 -0.52
CA ILE A 126 -5.97 -5.37 0.55
C ILE A 126 -5.32 -4.38 1.54
N GLU A 127 -4.75 -3.28 1.07
CA GLU A 127 -4.18 -2.24 1.93
C GLU A 127 -5.23 -1.62 2.85
N GLN A 128 -6.38 -1.22 2.30
CA GLN A 128 -7.41 -0.54 3.08
C GLN A 128 -8.15 -1.48 4.04
N LEU A 129 -8.43 -2.72 3.62
CA LEU A 129 -9.15 -3.70 4.44
C LEU A 129 -8.25 -4.29 5.54
N ALA A 130 -6.98 -4.57 5.23
CA ALA A 130 -6.06 -5.16 6.18
C ALA A 130 -5.75 -4.22 7.37
N ALA A 131 -5.91 -2.90 7.22
CA ALA A 131 -5.75 -1.95 8.31
C ALA A 131 -6.74 -2.22 9.48
N PHE A 132 -7.94 -2.70 9.16
CA PHE A 132 -8.97 -3.02 10.16
C PHE A 132 -8.78 -4.40 10.81
N TYR A 133 -7.85 -5.20 10.33
CA TYR A 133 -7.43 -6.42 11.02
C TYR A 133 -6.64 -6.10 12.31
N GLU A 134 -5.97 -4.96 12.35
CA GLU A 134 -5.19 -4.51 13.49
C GLU A 134 -5.91 -3.40 14.27
N VAL A 135 -6.99 -3.79 14.93
CA VAL A 135 -7.71 -2.90 15.86
C VAL A 135 -7.33 -3.18 17.30
N GLY A 136 -7.40 -2.18 18.15
CA GLY A 136 -7.21 -2.29 19.58
C GLY A 136 -8.50 -2.64 20.32
N GLU A 137 -8.46 -2.47 21.65
CA GLU A 137 -9.56 -2.85 22.55
C GLU A 137 -10.86 -2.06 22.35
N HIS A 138 -10.78 -0.88 21.69
CA HIS A 138 -11.92 -0.02 21.40
C HIS A 138 -12.38 -0.12 19.94
N ASN A 139 -11.91 -1.11 19.18
CA ASN A 139 -12.15 -1.26 17.74
C ASN A 139 -11.64 -0.07 16.91
N ILE A 140 -10.63 0.61 17.39
CA ILE A 140 -9.90 1.69 16.70
C ILE A 140 -8.62 1.12 16.12
N CYS A 141 -8.20 1.54 14.92
CA CYS A 141 -6.95 1.09 14.31
C CYS A 141 -5.77 1.32 15.26
N ARG A 142 -4.92 0.31 15.42
CA ARG A 142 -3.70 0.41 16.22
C ARG A 142 -2.75 1.43 15.64
N LEU A 143 -1.99 2.08 16.51
CA LEU A 143 -1.00 3.07 16.09
C LEU A 143 0.22 2.43 15.41
N ARG A 144 0.70 1.31 15.91
CA ARG A 144 1.86 0.56 15.40
C ARG A 144 3.09 1.46 15.26
N GLY A 145 3.92 1.24 14.24
CA GLY A 145 5.08 2.08 13.97
C GLY A 145 4.67 3.51 13.58
N ALA A 146 5.32 4.49 14.15
CA ALA A 146 5.07 5.91 13.92
C ALA A 146 6.33 6.75 14.12
N ASP A 147 7.50 6.23 13.75
CA ASP A 147 8.79 6.90 14.00
C ASP A 147 9.01 8.23 13.25
N TRP A 148 8.14 8.62 12.34
CA TRP A 148 8.04 10.01 11.89
C TRP A 148 7.57 10.96 13.01
N ASN A 149 7.05 10.41 14.12
CA ASN A 149 6.64 11.15 15.30
C ASN A 149 7.01 10.35 16.57
N ASP A 150 8.19 10.60 17.11
CA ASP A 150 8.77 9.89 18.25
C ASP A 150 7.83 9.84 19.48
N ALA A 151 6.97 10.84 19.67
CA ALA A 151 6.01 10.85 20.78
C ALA A 151 4.96 9.75 20.64
N LEU A 152 4.60 9.35 19.43
CA LEU A 152 3.62 8.29 19.17
C LEU A 152 4.22 6.89 19.33
N ASP A 153 5.52 6.71 19.11
CA ASP A 153 6.21 5.43 19.30
C ASP A 153 6.16 4.94 20.76
N MET A 154 5.94 5.84 21.71
CA MET A 154 5.76 5.48 23.14
C MET A 154 4.47 4.68 23.41
N ALA A 155 3.53 4.62 22.46
CA ALA A 155 2.25 3.92 22.60
C ALA A 155 2.15 2.67 21.69
N ALA A 156 3.27 2.03 21.35
CA ALA A 156 3.37 0.96 20.36
C ALA A 156 2.48 -0.28 20.63
N GLU A 157 2.30 -0.64 21.93
CA GLU A 157 1.56 -1.86 22.30
C GLU A 157 0.03 -1.67 22.32
N ARG A 158 -0.46 -0.57 22.91
CA ARG A 158 -1.90 -0.34 23.13
C ARG A 158 -2.43 0.93 22.50
N GLY A 159 -1.55 1.69 21.83
CA GLY A 159 -1.94 2.92 21.16
C GLY A 159 -2.95 2.65 20.04
N GLU A 160 -4.01 3.46 20.02
CA GLU A 160 -5.04 3.46 18.98
C GLU A 160 -5.15 4.86 18.37
N SER A 161 -5.39 4.93 17.06
CA SER A 161 -5.46 6.20 16.34
C SER A 161 -6.84 6.42 15.74
N VAL A 162 -7.60 7.35 16.30
CA VAL A 162 -8.87 7.82 15.74
C VAL A 162 -8.64 8.44 14.37
N ALA A 163 -7.55 9.19 14.18
CA ALA A 163 -7.21 9.82 12.92
C ALA A 163 -7.02 8.79 11.80
N PHE A 164 -6.22 7.75 12.03
CA PHE A 164 -6.04 6.69 11.02
C PHE A 164 -7.33 5.94 10.75
N THR A 165 -8.12 5.63 11.78
CA THR A 165 -9.42 4.96 11.60
C THR A 165 -10.34 5.77 10.70
N CYS A 166 -10.44 7.07 10.92
CA CYS A 166 -11.24 7.96 10.07
C CYS A 166 -10.67 8.04 8.65
N ALA A 167 -9.35 8.12 8.50
CA ALA A 167 -8.70 8.19 7.19
C ALA A 167 -8.94 6.91 6.36
N TYR A 168 -8.75 5.72 6.95
CA TYR A 168 -9.04 4.46 6.28
C TYR A 168 -10.53 4.30 5.95
N ALA A 169 -11.43 4.70 6.84
CA ALA A 169 -12.87 4.69 6.54
C ALA A 169 -13.23 5.65 5.39
N GLY A 170 -12.60 6.81 5.35
CA GLY A 170 -12.70 7.76 4.25
C GLY A 170 -12.21 7.15 2.93
N ASN A 171 -11.02 6.56 2.94
CA ASN A 171 -10.43 5.90 1.78
C ASN A 171 -11.31 4.76 1.23
N LEU A 172 -11.91 3.95 2.09
CA LEU A 172 -12.85 2.90 1.65
C LEU A 172 -14.09 3.47 0.95
N ARG A 173 -14.61 4.61 1.41
CA ARG A 173 -15.71 5.31 0.73
C ARG A 173 -15.30 5.81 -0.65
N GLU A 174 -14.11 6.41 -0.75
CA GLU A 174 -13.54 6.87 -2.02
C GLU A 174 -13.30 5.70 -2.98
N LEU A 175 -12.72 4.60 -2.48
CA LEU A 175 -12.47 3.38 -3.27
C LEU A 175 -13.78 2.81 -3.83
N ALA A 176 -14.84 2.76 -3.03
CA ALA A 176 -16.17 2.34 -3.50
C ALA A 176 -16.71 3.29 -4.60
N GLY A 177 -16.38 4.58 -4.53
CA GLY A 177 -16.67 5.55 -5.60
C GLY A 177 -15.91 5.27 -6.89
N MET A 178 -14.61 4.98 -6.78
CA MET A 178 -13.74 4.63 -7.91
C MET A 178 -14.20 3.34 -8.61
N ILE A 179 -14.60 2.32 -7.85
CA ILE A 179 -15.15 1.06 -8.39
C ILE A 179 -16.42 1.33 -9.21
N ARG A 180 -17.36 2.13 -8.67
CA ARG A 180 -18.57 2.51 -9.41
C ARG A 180 -18.27 3.31 -10.67
N LEU A 181 -17.22 4.13 -10.67
CA LEU A 181 -16.78 4.86 -11.85
C LEU A 181 -16.20 3.89 -12.88
N LEU A 182 -15.35 2.95 -12.44
CA LEU A 182 -14.77 1.91 -13.30
C LEU A 182 -15.86 1.07 -13.98
N GLU A 183 -16.86 0.59 -13.22
CA GLU A 183 -18.00 -0.18 -13.75
C GLU A 183 -18.74 0.60 -14.85
N LYS A 184 -18.98 1.89 -14.66
CA LYS A 184 -19.65 2.74 -15.66
C LYS A 184 -18.82 2.94 -16.91
N THR A 185 -17.50 3.05 -16.77
CA THR A 185 -16.59 3.32 -17.90
C THR A 185 -16.35 2.06 -18.72
N THR A 186 -16.17 0.91 -18.07
CA THR A 186 -15.86 -0.36 -18.75
C THR A 186 -17.08 -1.11 -19.23
N GLY A 187 -18.28 -0.73 -18.80
CA GLY A 187 -19.51 -1.45 -19.11
C GLY A 187 -19.56 -2.86 -18.51
N SER A 188 -18.67 -3.20 -17.59
CA SER A 188 -18.72 -4.46 -16.86
C SER A 188 -19.96 -4.48 -15.96
N LYS A 189 -20.86 -5.37 -16.29
CA LYS A 189 -22.00 -5.76 -15.45
C LYS A 189 -21.62 -6.89 -14.52
#